data_06e10f324ea0cafb70ffcb0838f7b7ed
#
_entry.id   06e10f324ea0cafb70ffcb0838f7b7ed
#
_cell.length_a   1.000
_cell.length_b   1.000
_cell.length_c   1.000
_cell.angle_alpha   90.00
_cell.angle_beta   90.00
_cell.angle_gamma   90.00
#
_symmetry.space_group_name_H-M   'P 1'
#
loop_
_entity.id
_entity.type
_entity.pdbx_description
1 polymer ?
#
loop_
_entity_poly.entity_id
_entity_poly.type
_entity_poly.pdbx_seq_one_letter_code
_entity_poly.pdbx_strand_id
1 'polypeptide(L)'
;MKFTVFTPKTKPLLGVDIGSTYIKAVLLTPGKAQWECRGVACELIPTSALKERNITDFDSVATTLKKMMLKLKLTHPVSVIAVSGTAVISKVIHMPKQLVGSHLAEHIEIEADSLIPYPLDLVYWDFEALTHSTEDRDTADILLTSAPKQIVDNRITVTREAGLNPKIVNTELGALENLARLHTGQSNIDDITIHIGNELMHIVVVRNNHLRYSKEYQFGLNSMLHDIALMQQCPVHEALKLLHNNILDSQWQKLVLPIFHAQLEQHILRACQLMQSTLNSDSPQHIYLCGGVGMLPNITQSLSCALNIKVDLLDPAANMKISDTISLEYLTTFKPMLCIAMGLALRCDAHGIH
;
A
#
# COMPACT_ATOMS: atom_id res chain seq x y z
N MET A 1 -7.36 -34.06 34.38
CA MET A 1 -7.78 -33.93 32.99
C MET A 1 -7.26 -32.56 32.48
N LYS A 2 -6.18 -32.53 31.67
CA LYS A 2 -5.66 -31.26 31.10
C LYS A 2 -6.43 -30.94 29.84
N PHE A 3 -7.26 -29.91 29.87
CA PHE A 3 -7.87 -29.37 28.66
C PHE A 3 -6.78 -28.66 27.85
N THR A 4 -6.36 -29.29 26.76
CA THR A 4 -5.55 -28.62 25.74
C THR A 4 -6.47 -27.68 25.00
N VAL A 5 -6.41 -26.39 25.32
CA VAL A 5 -7.08 -25.35 24.53
C VAL A 5 -6.38 -25.33 23.18
N PHE A 6 -7.02 -25.87 22.16
CA PHE A 6 -6.62 -25.70 20.77
C PHE A 6 -6.82 -24.22 20.41
N THR A 7 -5.80 -23.40 20.56
CA THR A 7 -5.78 -22.10 19.87
C THR A 7 -5.70 -22.40 18.37
N PRO A 8 -6.66 -21.94 17.55
CA PRO A 8 -6.58 -22.14 16.12
C PRO A 8 -5.25 -21.54 15.64
N LYS A 9 -4.41 -22.36 14.99
CA LYS A 9 -3.19 -21.87 14.34
C LYS A 9 -3.63 -20.92 13.24
N THR A 10 -3.49 -19.63 13.45
CA THR A 10 -3.70 -18.63 12.41
C THR A 10 -2.80 -18.97 11.22
N LYS A 11 -3.43 -19.11 10.05
CA LYS A 11 -2.72 -19.51 8.83
C LYS A 11 -1.82 -18.37 8.36
N PRO A 12 -0.65 -18.70 7.77
CA PRO A 12 0.17 -17.68 7.11
C PRO A 12 -0.61 -17.00 6.00
N LEU A 13 -0.44 -15.68 5.87
CA LEU A 13 -1.01 -14.88 4.79
C LEU A 13 0.09 -14.34 3.90
N LEU A 14 -0.11 -14.44 2.59
CA LEU A 14 0.76 -13.87 1.58
C LEU A 14 0.13 -12.57 1.07
N GLY A 15 0.71 -11.43 1.44
CA GLY A 15 0.38 -10.14 0.83
C GLY A 15 1.11 -10.02 -0.51
N VAL A 16 0.36 -9.72 -1.57
CA VAL A 16 0.89 -9.57 -2.93
C VAL A 16 0.52 -8.21 -3.49
N ASP A 17 1.53 -7.39 -3.73
CA ASP A 17 1.43 -6.10 -4.38
C ASP A 17 1.89 -6.21 -5.85
N ILE A 18 0.95 -6.08 -6.79
CA ILE A 18 1.22 -6.05 -8.23
C ILE A 18 1.36 -4.58 -8.64
N GLY A 19 2.56 -4.03 -8.49
CA GLY A 19 2.90 -2.67 -8.90
C GLY A 19 3.24 -2.56 -10.38
N SER A 20 3.36 -1.33 -10.90
CA SER A 20 3.68 -1.07 -12.33
C SER A 20 5.11 -1.41 -12.74
N THR A 21 6.00 -1.63 -11.77
CA THR A 21 7.43 -1.88 -12.01
C THR A 21 7.89 -3.19 -11.37
N TYR A 22 7.43 -3.45 -10.16
CA TYR A 22 7.75 -4.64 -9.39
C TYR A 22 6.48 -5.32 -8.88
N ILE A 23 6.50 -6.64 -8.85
CA ILE A 23 5.61 -7.41 -7.99
C ILE A 23 6.36 -7.70 -6.70
N LYS A 24 5.71 -7.48 -5.58
CA LYS A 24 6.26 -7.75 -4.24
C LYS A 24 5.35 -8.70 -3.50
N ALA A 25 5.93 -9.62 -2.75
CA ALA A 25 5.19 -10.57 -1.93
C ALA A 25 5.85 -10.71 -0.57
N VAL A 26 5.04 -10.70 0.48
CA VAL A 26 5.46 -10.89 1.86
C VAL A 26 4.60 -11.94 2.53
N LEU A 27 5.23 -12.94 3.12
CA LEU A 27 4.56 -13.98 3.90
C LEU A 27 4.69 -13.66 5.38
N LEU A 28 3.55 -13.38 6.03
CA LEU A 28 3.48 -13.17 7.46
C LEU A 28 2.75 -14.30 8.16
N THR A 29 3.17 -14.57 9.39
CA THR A 29 2.49 -15.47 10.32
C THR A 29 2.28 -14.74 11.64
N PRO A 30 1.07 -14.71 12.20
CA PRO A 30 0.87 -14.19 13.55
C PRO A 30 1.64 -15.04 14.56
N GLY A 31 2.47 -14.38 15.37
CA GLY A 31 3.17 -14.99 16.49
C GLY A 31 2.45 -14.71 17.82
N LYS A 32 2.95 -15.26 18.92
CA LYS A 32 2.36 -15.06 20.24
C LYS A 32 2.50 -13.62 20.76
N ALA A 33 3.62 -12.97 20.47
CA ALA A 33 3.93 -11.62 20.94
C ALA A 33 4.08 -10.61 19.79
N GLN A 34 4.50 -11.07 18.62
CA GLN A 34 4.75 -10.22 17.46
C GLN A 34 4.58 -11.03 16.17
N TRP A 35 4.37 -10.36 15.07
CA TRP A 35 4.33 -10.97 13.75
C TRP A 35 5.70 -11.57 13.36
N GLU A 36 5.68 -12.65 12.60
CA GLU A 36 6.87 -13.26 12.02
C GLU A 36 6.83 -13.13 10.49
N CYS A 37 7.82 -12.43 9.92
CA CYS A 37 8.05 -12.38 8.49
C CYS A 37 8.80 -13.63 8.06
N ARG A 38 8.15 -14.51 7.28
CA ARG A 38 8.67 -15.83 6.89
C ARG A 38 9.20 -15.88 5.47
N GLY A 39 8.85 -14.91 4.64
CA GLY A 39 9.31 -14.86 3.26
C GLY A 39 9.08 -13.51 2.63
N VAL A 40 10.01 -13.10 1.78
CA VAL A 40 9.97 -11.87 1.01
C VAL A 40 10.42 -12.17 -0.42
N ALA A 41 9.67 -11.69 -1.40
CA ALA A 41 10.08 -11.73 -2.80
C ALA A 41 9.73 -10.41 -3.50
N CYS A 42 10.63 -9.95 -4.35
CA CYS A 42 10.48 -8.76 -5.16
C CYS A 42 11.03 -9.06 -6.55
N GLU A 43 10.21 -8.90 -7.60
CA GLU A 43 10.57 -9.23 -8.97
C GLU A 43 10.14 -8.11 -9.91
N LEU A 44 11.01 -7.76 -10.85
CA LEU A 44 10.67 -6.84 -11.93
C LEU A 44 9.65 -7.48 -12.88
N ILE A 45 8.74 -6.65 -13.38
CA ILE A 45 7.86 -7.02 -14.48
C ILE A 45 8.18 -6.17 -15.72
N PRO A 46 7.87 -6.65 -16.94
CA PRO A 46 7.95 -5.83 -18.13
C PRO A 46 7.13 -4.55 -17.98
N THR A 47 7.66 -3.42 -18.44
CA THR A 47 6.97 -2.11 -18.36
C THR A 47 5.66 -2.07 -19.13
N SER A 48 5.47 -2.97 -20.10
CA SER A 48 4.23 -3.14 -20.85
C SER A 48 3.19 -4.03 -20.14
N ALA A 49 3.55 -4.66 -19.02
CA ALA A 49 2.64 -5.62 -18.36
C ALA A 49 1.43 -4.96 -17.70
N LEU A 50 1.58 -3.70 -17.27
CA LEU A 50 0.49 -2.87 -16.77
C LEU A 50 0.43 -1.55 -17.53
N LYS A 51 -0.79 -1.10 -17.82
CA LYS A 51 -1.08 0.24 -18.35
C LYS A 51 -2.12 0.89 -17.46
N GLU A 52 -1.80 2.07 -16.91
CA GLU A 52 -2.70 2.78 -15.98
C GLU A 52 -3.22 1.87 -14.84
N ARG A 53 -2.32 1.07 -14.28
CA ARG A 53 -2.61 0.08 -13.22
C ARG A 53 -3.46 -1.12 -13.66
N ASN A 54 -3.91 -1.18 -14.91
CA ASN A 54 -4.61 -2.34 -15.48
C ASN A 54 -3.61 -3.35 -16.05
N ILE A 55 -3.84 -4.63 -15.80
CA ILE A 55 -3.02 -5.72 -16.35
C ILE A 55 -3.34 -5.84 -17.85
N THR A 56 -2.32 -5.68 -18.69
CA THR A 56 -2.39 -5.80 -20.15
C THR A 56 -1.69 -7.05 -20.66
N ASP A 57 -0.69 -7.55 -19.93
CA ASP A 57 0.04 -8.79 -20.24
C ASP A 57 -0.09 -9.75 -19.05
N PHE A 58 -1.12 -10.60 -19.11
CA PHE A 58 -1.42 -11.59 -18.07
C PHE A 58 -0.33 -12.65 -17.94
N ASP A 59 0.24 -13.10 -19.07
CA ASP A 59 1.26 -14.15 -19.08
C ASP A 59 2.52 -13.72 -18.36
N SER A 60 3.00 -12.51 -18.62
CA SER A 60 4.17 -11.94 -17.94
C SER A 60 3.94 -11.79 -16.43
N VAL A 61 2.78 -11.31 -16.01
CA VAL A 61 2.44 -11.17 -14.59
C VAL A 61 2.32 -12.54 -13.92
N ALA A 62 1.60 -13.50 -14.53
CA ALA A 62 1.45 -14.86 -14.00
C ALA A 62 2.80 -15.57 -13.90
N THR A 63 3.66 -15.46 -14.92
CA THR A 63 4.99 -16.05 -14.93
C THR A 63 5.86 -15.47 -13.79
N THR A 64 5.82 -14.16 -13.59
CA THR A 64 6.55 -13.49 -12.51
C THR A 64 6.07 -13.96 -11.15
N LEU A 65 4.75 -14.04 -10.94
CA LEU A 65 4.17 -14.58 -9.71
C LEU A 65 4.58 -16.04 -9.47
N LYS A 66 4.55 -16.91 -10.49
CA LYS A 66 5.02 -18.31 -10.39
C LYS A 66 6.47 -18.39 -9.95
N LYS A 67 7.34 -17.57 -10.55
CA LYS A 67 8.76 -17.46 -10.16
C LYS A 67 8.92 -17.07 -8.69
N MET A 68 8.11 -16.12 -8.21
CA MET A 68 8.13 -15.71 -6.79
C MET A 68 7.68 -16.83 -5.86
N MET A 69 6.64 -17.59 -6.24
CA MET A 69 6.18 -18.76 -5.45
C MET A 69 7.25 -19.83 -5.34
N LEU A 70 7.99 -20.09 -6.42
CA LEU A 70 9.13 -21.03 -6.39
C LEU A 70 10.23 -20.54 -5.45
N LYS A 71 10.59 -19.25 -5.49
CA LYS A 71 11.58 -18.65 -4.56
C LYS A 71 11.14 -18.75 -3.10
N LEU A 72 9.87 -18.52 -2.82
CA LEU A 72 9.29 -18.61 -1.49
C LEU A 72 8.99 -20.06 -1.05
N LYS A 73 9.13 -21.03 -1.96
CA LYS A 73 8.81 -22.45 -1.74
C LYS A 73 7.36 -22.65 -1.24
N LEU A 74 6.42 -21.90 -1.85
CA LEU A 74 5.01 -21.91 -1.50
C LEU A 74 4.19 -22.68 -2.54
N THR A 75 3.20 -23.43 -2.06
CA THR A 75 2.23 -24.16 -2.88
C THR A 75 0.84 -23.73 -2.47
N HIS A 76 0.09 -23.11 -3.38
CA HIS A 76 -1.28 -22.62 -3.17
C HIS A 76 -1.48 -21.77 -1.90
N PRO A 77 -0.61 -20.76 -1.63
CA PRO A 77 -0.76 -19.94 -0.45
C PRO A 77 -2.05 -19.13 -0.49
N VAL A 78 -2.69 -19.00 0.68
CA VAL A 78 -3.76 -18.01 0.83
C VAL A 78 -3.15 -16.63 0.68
N SER A 79 -3.73 -15.82 -0.20
CA SER A 79 -3.18 -14.50 -0.53
C SER A 79 -4.19 -13.37 -0.40
N VAL A 80 -3.67 -12.21 -0.08
CA VAL A 80 -4.34 -10.92 -0.09
C VAL A 80 -3.69 -10.08 -1.19
N ILE A 81 -4.50 -9.55 -2.08
CA ILE A 81 -4.08 -8.72 -3.22
C ILE A 81 -4.64 -7.30 -3.09
N ALA A 82 -4.07 -6.34 -3.80
CA ALA A 82 -4.55 -4.96 -3.77
C ALA A 82 -5.02 -4.48 -5.14
N VAL A 83 -5.92 -3.49 -5.10
CA VAL A 83 -6.30 -2.63 -6.21
C VAL A 83 -5.98 -1.18 -5.87
N SER A 84 -5.71 -0.36 -6.89
CA SER A 84 -5.42 1.07 -6.76
C SER A 84 -5.63 1.77 -8.10
N GLY A 85 -5.54 3.08 -8.09
CA GLY A 85 -5.70 3.93 -9.28
C GLY A 85 -7.01 4.71 -9.26
N THR A 86 -7.15 5.65 -10.19
CA THR A 86 -8.24 6.65 -10.23
C THR A 86 -9.64 6.08 -10.27
N ALA A 87 -9.78 4.83 -10.72
CA ALA A 87 -11.07 4.14 -10.77
C ALA A 87 -11.48 3.48 -9.43
N VAL A 88 -10.53 3.36 -8.49
CA VAL A 88 -10.79 2.86 -7.14
C VAL A 88 -11.19 4.04 -6.26
N ILE A 89 -12.34 3.93 -5.62
CA ILE A 89 -12.91 4.99 -4.80
C ILE A 89 -12.86 4.58 -3.33
N SER A 90 -12.36 5.48 -2.49
CA SER A 90 -12.45 5.38 -1.04
C SER A 90 -12.92 6.72 -0.51
N LYS A 91 -14.09 6.75 0.11
CA LYS A 91 -14.70 7.98 0.66
C LYS A 91 -15.28 7.74 2.04
N VAL A 92 -15.11 8.71 2.94
CA VAL A 92 -15.81 8.72 4.21
C VAL A 92 -17.17 9.38 4.01
N ILE A 93 -18.22 8.66 4.42
CA ILE A 93 -19.60 9.16 4.46
C ILE A 93 -20.10 9.20 5.92
N HIS A 94 -21.06 10.06 6.19
CA HIS A 94 -21.58 10.26 7.54
C HIS A 94 -23.00 9.69 7.63
N MET A 95 -23.19 8.68 8.47
CA MET A 95 -24.46 8.01 8.68
C MET A 95 -25.00 8.27 10.08
N PRO A 96 -26.32 8.40 10.26
CA PRO A 96 -26.91 8.49 11.60
C PRO A 96 -26.55 7.27 12.45
N LYS A 97 -26.08 7.49 13.70
CA LYS A 97 -25.68 6.40 14.62
C LYS A 97 -26.79 5.40 14.95
N GLN A 98 -28.06 5.83 14.79
CA GLN A 98 -29.22 4.98 15.02
C GLN A 98 -29.40 3.88 13.95
N LEU A 99 -28.83 4.08 12.77
CA LEU A 99 -28.87 3.09 11.70
C LEU A 99 -27.93 1.92 12.03
N VAL A 100 -28.47 0.73 12.10
CA VAL A 100 -27.73 -0.50 12.40
C VAL A 100 -28.22 -1.66 11.52
N GLY A 101 -27.37 -2.65 11.29
CA GLY A 101 -27.72 -3.86 10.57
C GLY A 101 -28.18 -3.60 9.12
N SER A 102 -29.30 -4.21 8.70
CA SER A 102 -29.84 -4.07 7.35
C SER A 102 -30.23 -2.65 6.97
N HIS A 103 -30.77 -1.86 7.92
CA HIS A 103 -31.14 -0.47 7.66
C HIS A 103 -29.93 0.41 7.36
N LEU A 104 -28.80 0.18 8.05
CA LEU A 104 -27.56 0.87 7.71
C LEU A 104 -27.10 0.48 6.30
N ALA A 105 -27.12 -0.80 5.95
CA ALA A 105 -26.68 -1.28 4.64
C ALA A 105 -27.53 -0.70 3.49
N GLU A 106 -28.86 -0.66 3.64
CA GLU A 106 -29.79 -0.05 2.67
C GLU A 106 -29.50 1.44 2.44
N HIS A 107 -29.25 2.21 3.52
CA HIS A 107 -28.90 3.63 3.41
C HIS A 107 -27.54 3.85 2.75
N ILE A 108 -26.55 3.00 3.08
CA ILE A 108 -25.23 3.06 2.45
C ILE A 108 -25.34 2.73 0.96
N GLU A 109 -26.17 1.77 0.54
CA GLU A 109 -26.37 1.43 -0.87
C GLU A 109 -26.94 2.62 -1.67
N ILE A 110 -27.88 3.37 -1.10
CA ILE A 110 -28.45 4.59 -1.71
C ILE A 110 -27.37 5.67 -1.86
N GLU A 111 -26.56 5.90 -0.82
CA GLU A 111 -25.45 6.85 -0.87
C GLU A 111 -24.37 6.39 -1.85
N ALA A 112 -24.07 5.08 -1.90
CA ALA A 112 -23.11 4.50 -2.84
C ALA A 112 -23.50 4.76 -4.30
N ASP A 113 -24.80 4.58 -4.64
CA ASP A 113 -25.29 4.85 -5.99
C ASP A 113 -25.11 6.31 -6.42
N SER A 114 -25.18 7.23 -5.48
CA SER A 114 -24.96 8.66 -5.71
C SER A 114 -23.49 9.08 -5.80
N LEU A 115 -22.61 8.36 -5.06
CA LEU A 115 -21.19 8.74 -4.88
C LEU A 115 -20.23 8.01 -5.80
N ILE A 116 -20.61 6.81 -6.25
CA ILE A 116 -19.82 5.99 -7.17
C ILE A 116 -20.22 6.38 -8.61
N PRO A 117 -19.29 6.89 -9.43
CA PRO A 117 -19.58 7.35 -10.79
C PRO A 117 -19.72 6.20 -11.80
N TYR A 118 -20.07 5.03 -11.34
CA TYR A 118 -20.30 3.80 -12.12
C TYR A 118 -21.57 3.12 -11.63
N PRO A 119 -22.32 2.44 -12.52
CA PRO A 119 -23.42 1.58 -12.10
C PRO A 119 -22.95 0.56 -11.05
N LEU A 120 -23.73 0.38 -9.96
CA LEU A 120 -23.34 -0.52 -8.87
C LEU A 120 -23.18 -1.98 -9.29
N ASP A 121 -23.85 -2.40 -10.35
CA ASP A 121 -23.72 -3.73 -10.95
C ASP A 121 -22.37 -3.95 -11.68
N LEU A 122 -21.64 -2.88 -12.01
CA LEU A 122 -20.32 -2.93 -12.66
C LEU A 122 -19.14 -2.80 -11.69
N VAL A 123 -19.39 -2.58 -10.40
CA VAL A 123 -18.37 -2.42 -9.37
C VAL A 123 -18.53 -3.48 -8.26
N TYR A 124 -17.41 -3.82 -7.62
CA TYR A 124 -17.42 -4.35 -6.26
C TYR A 124 -17.34 -3.17 -5.31
N TRP A 125 -18.15 -3.17 -4.27
CA TRP A 125 -18.11 -2.16 -3.22
C TRP A 125 -18.32 -2.79 -1.86
N ASP A 126 -17.77 -2.18 -0.84
CA ASP A 126 -17.84 -2.60 0.55
C ASP A 126 -17.73 -1.39 1.46
N PHE A 127 -18.06 -1.54 2.73
CA PHE A 127 -17.98 -0.45 3.69
C PHE A 127 -17.51 -0.94 5.06
N GLU A 128 -16.83 -0.04 5.78
CA GLU A 128 -16.34 -0.28 7.12
C GLU A 128 -16.71 0.92 8.03
N ALA A 129 -17.29 0.62 9.20
CA ALA A 129 -17.55 1.66 10.20
C ALA A 129 -16.23 2.08 10.86
N LEU A 130 -15.86 3.34 10.69
CA LEU A 130 -14.69 3.91 11.36
C LEU A 130 -15.05 4.19 12.83
N THR A 131 -14.27 3.66 13.76
CA THR A 131 -14.54 3.73 15.20
C THR A 131 -14.41 5.13 15.81
N HIS A 132 -14.36 6.18 14.99
CA HIS A 132 -14.24 7.58 15.39
C HIS A 132 -15.35 8.45 14.87
N SER A 133 -16.48 8.36 15.54
CA SER A 133 -17.26 9.57 15.75
C SER A 133 -16.74 10.23 17.03
N THR A 134 -16.36 11.51 16.98
CA THR A 134 -16.27 12.31 18.19
C THR A 134 -17.57 12.07 18.98
N GLU A 135 -17.47 11.84 20.30
CA GLU A 135 -18.62 11.47 21.15
C GLU A 135 -19.82 12.42 21.01
N ASP A 136 -19.61 13.63 20.51
CA ASP A 136 -20.58 14.70 20.31
C ASP A 136 -21.34 14.73 18.97
N ARG A 137 -21.07 13.80 18.03
CA ARG A 137 -21.80 13.75 16.76
C ARG A 137 -22.87 12.67 16.77
N ASP A 138 -24.09 12.99 16.32
CA ASP A 138 -25.17 12.02 16.07
C ASP A 138 -24.89 11.10 14.84
N THR A 139 -23.73 11.25 14.21
CA THR A 139 -23.35 10.50 13.01
C THR A 139 -22.13 9.61 13.27
N ALA A 140 -22.11 8.46 12.59
CA ALA A 140 -20.97 7.56 12.49
C ALA A 140 -20.27 7.77 11.14
N ASP A 141 -18.94 7.72 11.14
CA ASP A 141 -18.12 7.78 9.94
C ASP A 141 -18.02 6.36 9.34
N ILE A 142 -18.36 6.24 8.07
CA ILE A 142 -18.30 4.99 7.31
C ILE A 142 -17.34 5.18 6.15
N LEU A 143 -16.35 4.33 6.04
CA LEU A 143 -15.48 4.26 4.87
C LEU A 143 -16.17 3.41 3.79
N LEU A 144 -16.61 4.06 2.72
CA LEU A 144 -17.12 3.40 1.52
C LEU A 144 -15.98 3.20 0.53
N THR A 145 -15.78 1.96 0.08
CA THR A 145 -14.75 1.62 -0.92
C THR A 145 -15.39 0.92 -2.10
N SER A 146 -14.98 1.29 -3.31
CA SER A 146 -15.44 0.62 -4.54
C SER A 146 -14.34 0.50 -5.58
N ALA A 147 -14.42 -0.55 -6.42
CA ALA A 147 -13.52 -0.79 -7.53
C ALA A 147 -14.29 -1.43 -8.71
N PRO A 148 -13.98 -1.06 -9.97
CA PRO A 148 -14.57 -1.74 -11.14
C PRO A 148 -14.31 -3.25 -11.11
N LYS A 149 -15.36 -4.05 -11.37
CA LYS A 149 -15.28 -5.52 -11.37
C LYS A 149 -14.15 -6.02 -12.27
N GLN A 150 -13.99 -5.43 -13.45
CA GLN A 150 -12.94 -5.82 -14.39
C GLN A 150 -11.52 -5.72 -13.77
N ILE A 151 -11.21 -4.65 -13.02
CA ILE A 151 -9.90 -4.46 -12.39
C ILE A 151 -9.66 -5.53 -11.33
N VAL A 152 -10.66 -5.81 -10.51
CA VAL A 152 -10.62 -6.82 -9.45
C VAL A 152 -10.48 -8.22 -10.03
N ASP A 153 -11.36 -8.57 -10.99
CA ASP A 153 -11.39 -9.90 -11.60
C ASP A 153 -10.13 -10.24 -12.37
N ASN A 154 -9.54 -9.26 -13.08
CA ASN A 154 -8.25 -9.42 -13.76
C ASN A 154 -7.14 -9.77 -12.76
N ARG A 155 -7.07 -9.10 -11.61
CA ARG A 155 -6.07 -9.39 -10.58
C ARG A 155 -6.29 -10.73 -9.91
N ILE A 156 -7.55 -11.11 -9.64
CA ILE A 156 -7.91 -12.44 -9.12
C ILE A 156 -7.53 -13.52 -10.13
N THR A 157 -7.83 -13.33 -11.40
CA THR A 157 -7.56 -14.31 -12.47
C THR A 157 -6.06 -14.58 -12.58
N VAL A 158 -5.23 -13.53 -12.78
CA VAL A 158 -3.80 -13.71 -12.94
C VAL A 158 -3.13 -14.32 -11.69
N THR A 159 -3.66 -13.99 -10.51
CA THR A 159 -3.15 -14.54 -9.25
C THR A 159 -3.49 -16.02 -9.13
N ARG A 160 -4.70 -16.44 -9.52
CA ARG A 160 -5.12 -17.85 -9.57
C ARG A 160 -4.33 -18.65 -10.62
N GLU A 161 -4.11 -18.10 -11.79
CA GLU A 161 -3.28 -18.72 -12.84
C GLU A 161 -1.84 -18.95 -12.41
N ALA A 162 -1.33 -18.09 -11.52
CA ALA A 162 -0.03 -18.28 -10.90
C ALA A 162 -0.02 -19.33 -9.77
N GLY A 163 -1.16 -19.93 -9.43
CA GLY A 163 -1.29 -20.97 -8.41
C GLY A 163 -1.50 -20.46 -6.99
N LEU A 164 -1.80 -19.17 -6.79
CA LEU A 164 -2.16 -18.60 -5.51
C LEU A 164 -3.67 -18.74 -5.26
N ASN A 165 -4.07 -18.58 -4.00
CA ASN A 165 -5.48 -18.60 -3.59
C ASN A 165 -5.87 -17.21 -3.02
N PRO A 166 -6.23 -16.23 -3.89
CA PRO A 166 -6.65 -14.92 -3.43
C PRO A 166 -8.01 -15.03 -2.72
N LYS A 167 -8.02 -14.69 -1.44
CA LYS A 167 -9.22 -14.70 -0.59
C LYS A 167 -9.74 -13.30 -0.30
N ILE A 168 -8.84 -12.31 -0.29
CA ILE A 168 -9.15 -10.95 0.06
C ILE A 168 -8.57 -10.04 -1.02
N VAL A 169 -9.38 -9.07 -1.46
CA VAL A 169 -8.95 -7.94 -2.26
C VAL A 169 -9.07 -6.69 -1.40
N ASN A 170 -8.00 -5.94 -1.24
CA ASN A 170 -7.95 -4.70 -0.49
C ASN A 170 -7.56 -3.54 -1.41
N THR A 171 -7.54 -2.32 -0.90
CA THR A 171 -6.90 -1.19 -1.57
C THR A 171 -5.45 -1.03 -1.10
N GLU A 172 -4.61 -0.37 -1.91
CA GLU A 172 -3.26 -0.02 -1.47
C GLU A 172 -3.29 0.95 -0.27
N LEU A 173 -4.28 1.86 -0.21
CA LEU A 173 -4.51 2.73 0.95
C LEU A 173 -4.82 1.92 2.20
N GLY A 174 -5.75 0.95 2.13
CA GLY A 174 -6.08 0.08 3.26
C GLY A 174 -4.90 -0.81 3.71
N ALA A 175 -4.08 -1.26 2.77
CA ALA A 175 -2.85 -1.96 3.11
C ALA A 175 -1.87 -1.07 3.88
N LEU A 176 -1.66 0.15 3.40
CA LEU A 176 -0.78 1.12 4.05
C LEU A 176 -1.29 1.52 5.43
N GLU A 177 -2.61 1.64 5.59
CA GLU A 177 -3.27 1.88 6.88
C GLU A 177 -2.97 0.75 7.89
N ASN A 178 -3.12 -0.52 7.48
CA ASN A 178 -2.80 -1.67 8.35
C ASN A 178 -1.35 -1.62 8.84
N LEU A 179 -0.42 -1.26 7.96
CA LEU A 179 0.99 -1.12 8.32
C LEU A 179 1.22 0.08 9.25
N ALA A 180 0.61 1.24 8.96
CA ALA A 180 0.72 2.44 9.78
C ALA A 180 0.19 2.18 11.19
N ARG A 181 -0.96 1.54 11.35
CA ARG A 181 -1.52 1.14 12.65
C ARG A 181 -0.54 0.28 13.46
N LEU A 182 0.11 -0.69 12.83
CA LEU A 182 1.11 -1.53 13.50
C LEU A 182 2.34 -0.73 13.95
N HIS A 183 2.72 0.29 13.15
CA HIS A 183 3.96 1.05 13.37
C HIS A 183 3.79 2.15 14.42
N THR A 184 2.69 2.86 14.41
CA THR A 184 2.45 4.02 15.28
C THR A 184 1.91 3.64 16.66
N GLY A 185 1.32 2.46 16.81
CA GLY A 185 0.74 2.02 18.07
C GLY A 185 -0.39 2.92 18.55
N GLN A 186 -0.34 3.36 19.82
CA GLN A 186 -1.33 4.23 20.46
C GLN A 186 -0.87 5.70 20.54
N SER A 187 -0.20 6.21 19.52
CA SER A 187 0.24 7.61 19.48
C SER A 187 -0.97 8.55 19.50
N ASN A 188 -0.94 9.56 20.38
CA ASN A 188 -1.93 10.64 20.44
C ASN A 188 -1.69 11.73 19.38
N ILE A 189 -0.63 11.61 18.59
CA ILE A 189 -0.25 12.54 17.53
C ILE A 189 -0.67 11.95 16.20
N ASP A 190 -0.96 12.79 15.22
CA ASP A 190 -1.19 12.36 13.84
C ASP A 190 0.13 11.87 13.22
N ASP A 191 0.28 10.56 13.10
CA ASP A 191 1.39 9.94 12.41
C ASP A 191 1.09 9.85 10.91
N ILE A 192 1.94 10.48 10.11
CA ILE A 192 1.75 10.57 8.67
C ILE A 192 2.68 9.59 7.97
N THR A 193 2.09 8.68 7.23
CA THR A 193 2.81 7.76 6.34
C THR A 193 2.58 8.19 4.90
N ILE A 194 3.67 8.44 4.16
CA ILE A 194 3.66 8.76 2.74
C ILE A 194 4.38 7.64 1.97
N HIS A 195 3.62 6.93 1.15
CA HIS A 195 4.18 5.95 0.23
C HIS A 195 4.27 6.54 -1.17
N ILE A 196 5.45 6.45 -1.79
CA ILE A 196 5.66 6.92 -3.16
C ILE A 196 6.19 5.76 -4.01
N GLY A 197 5.31 5.30 -4.88
CA GLY A 197 5.59 4.25 -5.86
C GLY A 197 6.13 4.82 -7.18
N ASN A 198 5.96 4.07 -8.25
CA ASN A 198 6.34 4.51 -9.59
C ASN A 198 5.35 5.52 -10.18
N GLU A 199 4.04 5.36 -9.95
CA GLU A 199 2.98 6.18 -10.54
C GLU A 199 2.13 6.91 -9.50
N LEU A 200 2.04 6.39 -8.28
CA LEU A 200 1.13 6.84 -7.25
C LEU A 200 1.85 7.24 -5.97
N MET A 201 1.37 8.29 -5.35
CA MET A 201 1.68 8.70 -3.99
C MET A 201 0.44 8.50 -3.12
N HIS A 202 0.59 7.80 -2.01
CA HIS A 202 -0.46 7.58 -1.02
C HIS A 202 -0.09 8.28 0.28
N ILE A 203 -1.08 8.92 0.90
CA ILE A 203 -0.96 9.48 2.25
C ILE A 203 -1.97 8.80 3.14
N VAL A 204 -1.50 8.34 4.29
CA VAL A 204 -2.31 7.76 5.36
C VAL A 204 -1.94 8.43 6.67
N VAL A 205 -2.93 8.89 7.40
CA VAL A 205 -2.79 9.49 8.73
C VAL A 205 -3.52 8.65 9.74
N VAL A 206 -2.79 8.22 10.76
CA VAL A 206 -3.32 7.40 11.85
C VAL A 206 -3.08 8.13 13.18
N ARG A 207 -4.07 8.08 14.08
CA ARG A 207 -3.97 8.56 15.48
C ARG A 207 -4.70 7.58 16.38
N ASN A 208 -4.09 7.19 17.49
CA ASN A 208 -4.68 6.21 18.43
C ASN A 208 -5.15 4.93 17.74
N ASN A 209 -4.36 4.40 16.82
CA ASN A 209 -4.67 3.21 16.03
C ASN A 209 -5.88 3.34 15.10
N HIS A 210 -6.29 4.56 14.74
CA HIS A 210 -7.45 4.81 13.88
C HIS A 210 -7.07 5.67 12.68
N LEU A 211 -7.68 5.35 11.53
CA LEU A 211 -7.57 6.15 10.33
C LEU A 211 -8.22 7.52 10.53
N ARG A 212 -7.46 8.58 10.25
CA ARG A 212 -7.92 9.96 10.27
C ARG A 212 -8.09 10.53 8.87
N TYR A 213 -7.18 10.14 7.97
CA TYR A 213 -7.15 10.63 6.60
C TYR A 213 -6.42 9.64 5.71
N SER A 214 -6.94 9.43 4.51
CA SER A 214 -6.23 8.72 3.46
C SER A 214 -6.53 9.33 2.10
N LYS A 215 -5.51 9.42 1.25
CA LYS A 215 -5.68 9.93 -0.12
C LYS A 215 -4.60 9.42 -1.05
N GLU A 216 -5.00 9.21 -2.31
CA GLU A 216 -4.13 8.85 -3.43
C GLU A 216 -3.92 10.07 -4.34
N TYR A 217 -2.71 10.21 -4.87
CA TYR A 217 -2.32 11.25 -5.81
C TYR A 217 -1.58 10.63 -7.00
N GLN A 218 -1.81 11.16 -8.19
CA GLN A 218 -1.08 10.80 -9.42
C GLN A 218 0.30 11.47 -9.40
N PHE A 219 1.24 10.83 -8.73
CA PHE A 219 2.64 11.26 -8.65
C PHE A 219 3.51 10.09 -8.24
N GLY A 220 4.70 9.96 -8.83
CA GLY A 220 5.65 8.90 -8.49
C GLY A 220 6.97 9.05 -9.22
N LEU A 221 7.79 8.00 -9.16
CA LEU A 221 9.14 7.99 -9.73
C LEU A 221 9.17 7.97 -11.26
N ASN A 222 8.04 7.75 -11.92
CA ASN A 222 7.97 7.57 -13.37
C ASN A 222 8.53 8.77 -14.14
N SER A 223 8.27 10.01 -13.70
CA SER A 223 8.82 11.22 -14.32
C SER A 223 10.35 11.22 -14.27
N MET A 224 10.91 10.95 -13.09
CA MET A 224 12.37 10.87 -12.92
C MET A 224 13.00 9.77 -13.79
N LEU A 225 12.33 8.60 -13.88
CA LEU A 225 12.82 7.50 -14.72
C LEU A 225 12.81 7.86 -16.20
N HIS A 226 11.82 8.61 -16.67
CA HIS A 226 11.79 9.14 -18.04
C HIS A 226 12.93 10.13 -18.29
N ASP A 227 13.22 11.01 -17.36
CA ASP A 227 14.33 11.97 -17.49
C ASP A 227 15.70 11.25 -17.52
N ILE A 228 15.88 10.23 -16.67
CA ILE A 228 17.08 9.35 -16.71
C ILE A 228 17.17 8.62 -18.06
N ALA A 229 16.07 8.08 -18.56
CA ALA A 229 16.03 7.37 -19.84
C ALA A 229 16.43 8.28 -21.01
N LEU A 230 15.92 9.52 -21.02
CA LEU A 230 16.33 10.53 -22.00
C LEU A 230 17.79 10.90 -21.89
N MET A 231 18.32 11.10 -20.68
CA MET A 231 19.72 11.41 -20.45
C MET A 231 20.64 10.26 -20.89
N GLN A 232 20.25 9.02 -20.64
CA GLN A 232 21.03 7.82 -21.00
C GLN A 232 20.77 7.31 -22.42
N GLN A 233 19.85 7.95 -23.16
CA GLN A 233 19.43 7.54 -24.51
C GLN A 233 18.99 6.06 -24.56
N CYS A 234 18.27 5.60 -23.53
CA CYS A 234 17.82 4.22 -23.40
C CYS A 234 16.31 4.15 -23.08
N PRO A 235 15.67 2.99 -23.27
CA PRO A 235 14.29 2.80 -22.81
C PRO A 235 14.15 2.91 -21.29
N VAL A 236 12.95 3.34 -20.80
CA VAL A 236 12.67 3.53 -19.36
C VAL A 236 12.93 2.26 -18.52
N HIS A 237 12.65 1.08 -19.06
CA HIS A 237 12.91 -0.18 -18.36
C HIS A 237 14.42 -0.47 -18.16
N GLU A 238 15.27 0.05 -19.06
CA GLU A 238 16.71 -0.04 -18.93
C GLU A 238 17.23 1.00 -17.94
N ALA A 239 16.75 2.23 -18.00
CA ALA A 239 17.03 3.27 -17.01
C ALA A 239 16.73 2.80 -15.59
N LEU A 240 15.58 2.13 -15.39
CA LEU A 240 15.22 1.53 -14.11
C LEU A 240 16.23 0.47 -13.64
N LYS A 241 16.68 -0.42 -14.54
CA LYS A 241 17.70 -1.43 -14.21
C LYS A 241 19.04 -0.80 -13.85
N LEU A 242 19.45 0.24 -14.59
CA LEU A 242 20.67 0.99 -14.31
C LEU A 242 20.61 1.67 -12.94
N LEU A 243 19.48 2.30 -12.63
CA LEU A 243 19.24 2.91 -11.33
C LEU A 243 19.26 1.87 -10.19
N HIS A 244 18.51 0.78 -10.37
CA HIS A 244 18.42 -0.29 -9.37
C HIS A 244 19.78 -0.95 -9.06
N ASN A 245 20.60 -1.16 -10.09
CA ASN A 245 21.90 -1.80 -9.95
C ASN A 245 23.04 -0.84 -9.58
N ASN A 246 22.72 0.45 -9.33
CA ASN A 246 23.70 1.49 -9.03
C ASN A 246 24.79 1.64 -10.12
N ILE A 247 24.42 1.44 -11.39
CA ILE A 247 25.35 1.49 -12.53
C ILE A 247 25.33 2.87 -13.22
N LEU A 248 24.36 3.71 -12.90
CA LEU A 248 24.29 5.08 -13.41
C LEU A 248 25.51 5.89 -12.98
N ASP A 249 26.05 6.70 -13.89
CA ASP A 249 27.05 7.69 -13.54
C ASP A 249 26.47 8.75 -12.57
N SER A 250 27.32 9.54 -11.92
CA SER A 250 26.86 10.53 -10.95
C SER A 250 26.15 11.76 -11.58
N GLN A 251 26.06 11.85 -12.90
CA GLN A 251 25.46 13.01 -13.59
C GLN A 251 23.94 13.10 -13.33
N TRP A 252 23.24 11.96 -13.28
CA TRP A 252 21.81 11.96 -13.00
C TRP A 252 21.49 12.56 -11.61
N GLN A 253 22.36 12.35 -10.62
CA GLN A 253 22.20 12.92 -9.29
C GLN A 253 22.35 14.46 -9.29
N LYS A 254 23.09 15.01 -10.26
CA LYS A 254 23.28 16.45 -10.38
C LYS A 254 22.24 17.13 -11.27
N LEU A 255 21.72 16.42 -12.29
CA LEU A 255 20.86 17.01 -13.31
C LEU A 255 19.37 16.63 -13.14
N VAL A 256 19.08 15.38 -12.81
CA VAL A 256 17.71 14.85 -12.73
C VAL A 256 17.17 14.87 -11.30
N LEU A 257 17.96 14.38 -10.34
CA LEU A 257 17.50 14.22 -8.95
C LEU A 257 17.05 15.54 -8.30
N PRO A 258 17.69 16.70 -8.48
CA PRO A 258 17.23 17.97 -7.88
C PRO A 258 15.87 18.42 -8.44
N ILE A 259 15.61 18.18 -9.73
CA ILE A 259 14.32 18.49 -10.37
C ILE A 259 13.22 17.63 -9.75
N PHE A 260 13.47 16.34 -9.63
CA PHE A 260 12.52 15.41 -8.99
C PHE A 260 12.28 15.77 -7.51
N HIS A 261 13.33 16.13 -6.75
CA HIS A 261 13.19 16.56 -5.36
C HIS A 261 12.29 17.79 -5.23
N ALA A 262 12.45 18.79 -6.09
CA ALA A 262 11.59 19.98 -6.08
C ALA A 262 10.13 19.66 -6.39
N GLN A 263 9.87 18.77 -7.35
CA GLN A 263 8.51 18.27 -7.65
C GLN A 263 7.92 17.52 -6.46
N LEU A 264 8.69 16.62 -5.87
CA LEU A 264 8.30 15.81 -4.72
C LEU A 264 7.93 16.68 -3.51
N GLU A 265 8.77 17.68 -3.21
CA GLU A 265 8.51 18.66 -2.16
C GLU A 265 7.17 19.36 -2.36
N GLN A 266 6.92 19.89 -3.56
CA GLN A 266 5.65 20.57 -3.89
C GLN A 266 4.44 19.64 -3.74
N HIS A 267 4.55 18.38 -4.17
CA HIS A 267 3.45 17.42 -4.03
C HIS A 267 3.18 17.08 -2.56
N ILE A 268 4.21 16.87 -1.75
CA ILE A 268 4.06 16.61 -0.30
C ILE A 268 3.46 17.82 0.40
N LEU A 269 3.97 19.03 0.15
CA LEU A 269 3.43 20.26 0.76
C LEU A 269 1.94 20.45 0.44
N ARG A 270 1.56 20.33 -0.84
CA ARG A 270 0.16 20.43 -1.25
C ARG A 270 -0.73 19.37 -0.58
N ALA A 271 -0.24 18.15 -0.50
CA ALA A 271 -0.97 17.06 0.13
C ALA A 271 -1.12 17.26 1.66
N CYS A 272 -0.09 17.75 2.34
CA CYS A 272 -0.15 18.14 3.74
C CYS A 272 -1.13 19.30 3.98
N GLN A 273 -1.15 20.32 3.12
CA GLN A 273 -2.11 21.43 3.22
C GLN A 273 -3.56 20.95 3.08
N LEU A 274 -3.84 20.06 2.13
CA LEU A 274 -5.18 19.47 1.96
C LEU A 274 -5.59 18.63 3.17
N MET A 275 -4.68 17.83 3.70
CA MET A 275 -4.88 17.04 4.90
C MET A 275 -5.21 17.95 6.10
N GLN A 276 -4.40 18.97 6.35
CA GLN A 276 -4.60 19.94 7.45
C GLN A 276 -5.97 20.63 7.36
N SER A 277 -6.35 21.07 6.17
CA SER A 277 -7.66 21.71 5.96
C SER A 277 -8.82 20.73 6.20
N THR A 278 -8.65 19.46 5.83
CA THR A 278 -9.69 18.43 6.04
C THR A 278 -9.82 18.02 7.50
N LEU A 279 -8.69 17.86 8.20
CA LEU A 279 -8.67 17.43 9.60
C LEU A 279 -8.77 18.58 10.60
N ASN A 280 -8.72 19.83 10.13
CA ASN A 280 -8.56 21.02 10.97
C ASN A 280 -7.43 20.85 12.00
N SER A 281 -6.27 20.38 11.52
CA SER A 281 -5.11 20.02 12.34
C SER A 281 -3.92 20.92 12.07
N ASP A 282 -2.98 20.95 13.01
CA ASP A 282 -1.71 21.66 12.86
C ASP A 282 -0.81 20.99 11.81
N SER A 283 0.28 21.68 11.46
CA SER A 283 1.32 21.15 10.58
C SER A 283 1.91 19.85 11.15
N PRO A 284 2.15 18.84 10.30
CA PRO A 284 2.75 17.60 10.74
C PRO A 284 4.16 17.85 11.30
N GLN A 285 4.51 17.15 12.38
CA GLN A 285 5.82 17.22 12.97
C GLN A 285 6.75 16.11 12.46
N HIS A 286 6.17 15.02 11.98
CA HIS A 286 6.90 13.85 11.54
C HIS A 286 6.21 13.17 10.34
N ILE A 287 7.00 12.77 9.36
CA ILE A 287 6.57 12.02 8.18
C ILE A 287 7.37 10.73 8.10
N TYR A 288 6.68 9.61 8.01
CA TYR A 288 7.26 8.31 7.65
C TYR A 288 7.16 8.09 6.15
N LEU A 289 8.32 8.06 5.47
CA LEU A 289 8.41 7.91 4.02
C LEU A 289 8.67 6.44 3.65
N CYS A 290 7.99 5.94 2.61
CA CYS A 290 8.21 4.59 2.10
C CYS A 290 7.89 4.49 0.60
N GLY A 291 8.05 3.29 0.04
CA GLY A 291 7.92 3.05 -1.39
C GLY A 291 9.26 3.14 -2.11
N GLY A 292 9.23 3.12 -3.44
CA GLY A 292 10.44 3.17 -4.27
C GLY A 292 11.31 4.41 -4.05
N VAL A 293 10.70 5.51 -3.64
CA VAL A 293 11.41 6.77 -3.30
C VAL A 293 12.42 6.57 -2.17
N GLY A 294 12.17 5.65 -1.25
CA GLY A 294 13.11 5.33 -0.16
C GLY A 294 14.45 4.74 -0.59
N MET A 295 14.59 4.37 -1.87
CA MET A 295 15.85 3.90 -2.44
C MET A 295 16.72 5.04 -2.98
N LEU A 296 16.19 6.27 -3.05
CA LEU A 296 16.95 7.41 -3.54
C LEU A 296 17.98 7.91 -2.50
N PRO A 297 19.16 8.32 -2.94
CA PRO A 297 20.20 8.78 -2.02
C PRO A 297 19.75 10.05 -1.27
N ASN A 298 20.01 10.08 0.04
CA ASN A 298 19.80 11.23 0.94
C ASN A 298 18.37 11.81 0.94
N ILE A 299 17.36 11.03 0.50
CA ILE A 299 15.98 11.51 0.31
C ILE A 299 15.36 12.07 1.59
N THR A 300 15.53 11.39 2.71
CA THR A 300 14.96 11.83 4.00
C THR A 300 15.58 13.13 4.48
N GLN A 301 16.90 13.26 4.36
CA GLN A 301 17.63 14.48 4.75
C GLN A 301 17.21 15.66 3.86
N SER A 302 17.15 15.44 2.54
CA SER A 302 16.74 16.46 1.58
C SER A 302 15.33 16.98 1.88
N LEU A 303 14.37 16.06 2.07
CA LEU A 303 12.99 16.41 2.39
C LEU A 303 12.84 17.04 3.77
N SER A 304 13.56 16.57 4.78
CA SER A 304 13.52 17.18 6.13
C SER A 304 13.98 18.64 6.10
N CYS A 305 15.03 18.94 5.34
CA CYS A 305 15.51 20.32 5.18
C CYS A 305 14.50 21.18 4.40
N ALA A 306 13.97 20.66 3.30
CA ALA A 306 13.06 21.41 2.42
C ALA A 306 11.69 21.69 3.07
N LEU A 307 11.13 20.69 3.76
CA LEU A 307 9.81 20.79 4.40
C LEU A 307 9.84 21.41 5.79
N ASN A 308 11.01 21.49 6.42
CA ASN A 308 11.19 21.80 7.85
C ASN A 308 10.33 20.87 8.75
N ILE A 309 10.25 19.60 8.37
CA ILE A 309 9.52 18.53 9.06
C ILE A 309 10.47 17.34 9.17
N LYS A 310 10.47 16.65 10.31
CA LYS A 310 11.24 15.42 10.46
C LYS A 310 10.73 14.36 9.48
N VAL A 311 11.59 13.82 8.61
CA VAL A 311 11.28 12.74 7.66
C VAL A 311 12.20 11.56 7.93
N ASP A 312 11.61 10.41 8.24
CA ASP A 312 12.33 9.14 8.42
C ASP A 312 11.79 8.09 7.43
N LEU A 313 12.62 7.12 7.06
CA LEU A 313 12.13 5.95 6.33
C LEU A 313 11.32 5.04 7.25
N LEU A 314 10.13 4.68 6.80
CA LEU A 314 9.33 3.65 7.47
C LEU A 314 10.04 2.29 7.32
N ASP A 315 10.34 1.65 8.43
CA ASP A 315 10.78 0.26 8.46
C ASP A 315 9.56 -0.67 8.62
N PRO A 316 9.05 -1.29 7.54
CA PRO A 316 7.84 -2.10 7.63
C PRO A 316 7.99 -3.34 8.50
N ALA A 317 9.23 -3.74 8.80
CA ALA A 317 9.54 -4.94 9.58
C ALA A 317 10.04 -4.64 11.00
N ALA A 318 10.08 -3.37 11.45
CA ALA A 318 10.67 -2.95 12.74
C ALA A 318 10.11 -3.71 13.95
N ASN A 319 8.81 -4.06 13.91
CA ASN A 319 8.11 -4.72 15.01
C ASN A 319 7.84 -6.21 14.72
N MET A 320 8.65 -6.84 13.86
CA MET A 320 8.47 -8.22 13.43
C MET A 320 9.69 -9.07 13.70
N LYS A 321 9.46 -10.35 13.98
CA LYS A 321 10.52 -11.34 13.94
C LYS A 321 10.81 -11.69 12.48
N ILE A 322 12.07 -11.60 12.07
CA ILE A 322 12.51 -12.02 10.73
C ILE A 322 12.97 -13.48 10.80
N SER A 323 12.47 -14.31 9.88
CA SER A 323 12.89 -15.70 9.77
C SER A 323 14.34 -15.79 9.30
N ASP A 324 15.11 -16.73 9.85
CA ASP A 324 16.51 -17.01 9.45
C ASP A 324 16.65 -17.44 7.97
N THR A 325 15.54 -17.78 7.32
CA THR A 325 15.51 -18.13 5.89
C THR A 325 15.58 -16.93 4.97
N ILE A 326 15.39 -15.71 5.47
CA ILE A 326 15.42 -14.47 4.70
C ILE A 326 16.81 -13.86 4.75
N SER A 327 17.42 -13.63 3.59
CA SER A 327 18.66 -12.87 3.50
C SER A 327 18.45 -11.45 4.00
N LEU A 328 19.20 -11.03 5.02
CA LEU A 328 19.12 -9.68 5.56
C LEU A 328 19.55 -8.64 4.54
N GLU A 329 20.53 -8.93 3.70
CA GLU A 329 20.96 -8.07 2.60
C GLU A 329 19.81 -7.83 1.61
N TYR A 330 19.15 -8.93 1.18
CA TYR A 330 18.00 -8.86 0.29
C TYR A 330 16.85 -8.05 0.91
N LEU A 331 16.52 -8.32 2.18
CA LEU A 331 15.48 -7.59 2.89
C LEU A 331 15.84 -6.09 2.97
N THR A 332 17.07 -5.75 3.35
CA THR A 332 17.52 -4.35 3.46
C THR A 332 17.42 -3.62 2.13
N THR A 333 17.79 -4.26 1.02
CA THR A 333 17.71 -3.68 -0.32
C THR A 333 16.27 -3.32 -0.72
N PHE A 334 15.31 -4.21 -0.46
CA PHE A 334 13.93 -4.02 -0.93
C PHE A 334 12.98 -3.46 0.13
N LYS A 335 13.42 -3.36 1.38
CA LYS A 335 12.60 -2.99 2.54
C LYS A 335 11.66 -1.79 2.31
N PRO A 336 12.09 -0.64 1.77
CA PRO A 336 11.22 0.50 1.57
C PRO A 336 10.04 0.21 0.62
N MET A 337 10.21 -0.70 -0.33
CA MET A 337 9.19 -1.04 -1.33
C MET A 337 8.17 -2.07 -0.85
N LEU A 338 8.40 -2.72 0.30
CA LEU A 338 7.58 -3.84 0.78
C LEU A 338 6.32 -3.39 1.55
N CYS A 339 6.14 -2.09 1.80
CA CYS A 339 5.13 -1.57 2.71
C CYS A 339 3.70 -2.00 2.33
N ILE A 340 3.33 -1.92 1.04
CA ILE A 340 2.00 -2.37 0.59
C ILE A 340 1.84 -3.88 0.79
N ALA A 341 2.79 -4.70 0.31
CA ALA A 341 2.72 -6.15 0.46
C ALA A 341 2.69 -6.59 1.93
N MET A 342 3.45 -5.89 2.81
CA MET A 342 3.44 -6.10 4.25
C MET A 342 2.07 -5.79 4.85
N GLY A 343 1.51 -4.62 4.53
CA GLY A 343 0.20 -4.19 5.02
C GLY A 343 -0.94 -5.10 4.55
N LEU A 344 -0.84 -5.69 3.34
CA LEU A 344 -1.76 -6.71 2.86
C LEU A 344 -1.69 -7.99 3.71
N ALA A 345 -0.47 -8.45 4.01
CA ALA A 345 -0.27 -9.65 4.81
C ALA A 345 -0.65 -9.48 6.30
N LEU A 346 -0.73 -8.23 6.79
CA LEU A 346 -1.20 -7.90 8.14
C LEU A 346 -2.72 -7.98 8.31
N ARG A 347 -3.49 -8.08 7.23
CA ARG A 347 -4.93 -8.18 7.31
C ARG A 347 -5.33 -9.54 7.90
N CYS A 348 -5.47 -9.57 9.22
CA CYS A 348 -6.16 -10.63 9.92
C CYS A 348 -7.62 -10.23 10.04
N ASP A 349 -8.51 -10.96 9.38
CA ASP A 349 -9.92 -10.85 9.70
C ASP A 349 -10.11 -11.27 11.16
N ALA A 350 -10.67 -10.38 11.98
CA ALA A 350 -11.06 -10.68 13.35
C ALA A 350 -12.07 -11.86 13.39
N HIS A 351 -12.58 -12.30 12.26
CA HIS A 351 -13.63 -13.30 12.07
C HIS A 351 -13.14 -14.55 11.32
N GLY A 352 -11.84 -14.73 11.12
CA GLY A 352 -11.31 -15.89 10.41
C GLY A 352 -11.67 -15.89 8.92
N ILE A 353 -10.73 -16.32 8.09
CA ILE A 353 -11.00 -16.56 6.65
C ILE A 353 -11.93 -17.78 6.57
N HIS A 354 -13.20 -17.57 6.29
CA HIS A 354 -14.19 -18.62 6.03
C HIS A 354 -14.07 -19.15 4.60
#